data_91933987ebb91a2f72cc3f42959a926f
#
_entry.id   91933987ebb91a2f72cc3f42959a926f
#
_cell.length_a   1.000
_cell.length_b   1.000
_cell.length_c   1.000
_cell.angle_alpha   90.00
_cell.angle_beta   90.00
_cell.angle_gamma   90.00
#
_symmetry.space_group_name_H-M   'P 1'
#
loop_
_entity.id
_entity.type
_entity.pdbx_description
1 polymer ?
#
loop_
_entity_poly.entity_id
_entity_poly.type
_entity_poly.pdbx_seq_one_letter_code
_entity_poly.pdbx_strand_id
1 'polypeptide(L)'
;MGMIGIIGAMEQEVAVLKEKMTQAKETKMAGMTFFEGTLCGRDVVVVRSGIGKVNMAVCAQILAGHFHVEQLINTGIAGSLCNEINIGDIVISTNAIQHDMDATGFGYERGVIPQMEQSCFYADESLIALAKNACEKVNQDIHVFTGRVVSGDQFISKDEVKKDLVETFQGLCTEMEGAAMAQVAWLNQIPFVVIRAISDKADHSAEVDYSEFEAKAIEHSVKLVCQMLEDIA
;
A
#
# COMPACT_ATOMS: atom_id res chain seq x y z
N MET A 1 8.87 19.35 -10.46
CA MET A 1 8.20 18.35 -9.62
C MET A 1 9.06 17.12 -9.58
N GLY A 2 9.24 16.52 -8.42
CA GLY A 2 10.16 15.39 -8.27
C GLY A 2 9.61 14.07 -8.76
N MET A 3 10.48 13.07 -8.77
CA MET A 3 10.20 11.70 -9.15
C MET A 3 9.26 11.02 -8.14
N ILE A 4 8.26 10.28 -8.59
CA ILE A 4 7.31 9.55 -7.75
C ILE A 4 7.60 8.05 -7.83
N GLY A 5 7.77 7.40 -6.68
CA GLY A 5 7.88 5.95 -6.60
C GLY A 5 6.51 5.29 -6.43
N ILE A 6 6.15 4.37 -7.33
CA ILE A 6 4.90 3.61 -7.28
C ILE A 6 5.23 2.13 -7.14
N ILE A 7 4.75 1.52 -6.05
CA ILE A 7 5.09 0.15 -5.69
C ILE A 7 3.81 -0.69 -5.59
N GLY A 8 3.80 -1.83 -6.30
CA GLY A 8 2.90 -2.94 -6.02
C GLY A 8 3.70 -4.16 -5.60
N ALA A 9 3.11 -5.07 -4.83
CA ALA A 9 3.75 -6.29 -4.39
C ALA A 9 3.75 -7.37 -5.50
N MET A 10 2.70 -7.40 -6.30
CA MET A 10 2.46 -8.39 -7.33
C MET A 10 2.50 -7.78 -8.74
N GLU A 11 2.76 -8.62 -9.75
CA GLU A 11 2.80 -8.15 -11.15
C GLU A 11 1.46 -7.58 -11.60
N GLN A 12 0.36 -8.21 -11.20
CA GLN A 12 -1.00 -7.79 -11.55
C GLN A 12 -1.30 -6.36 -11.09
N GLU A 13 -0.74 -5.93 -9.95
CA GLU A 13 -0.96 -4.59 -9.37
C GLU A 13 -0.26 -3.47 -10.15
N VAL A 14 0.81 -3.80 -10.91
CA VAL A 14 1.63 -2.80 -11.60
C VAL A 14 1.69 -2.98 -13.13
N ALA A 15 1.23 -4.10 -13.67
CA ALA A 15 1.33 -4.41 -15.10
C ALA A 15 0.69 -3.31 -15.96
N VAL A 16 -0.55 -2.94 -15.66
CA VAL A 16 -1.28 -1.90 -16.42
C VAL A 16 -0.62 -0.53 -16.29
N LEU A 17 -0.04 -0.20 -15.12
CA LEU A 17 0.71 1.05 -14.96
C LEU A 17 1.95 1.05 -15.85
N LYS A 18 2.71 -0.05 -15.88
CA LYS A 18 3.89 -0.22 -16.76
C LYS A 18 3.54 -0.11 -18.24
N GLU A 19 2.43 -0.76 -18.67
CA GLU A 19 1.96 -0.70 -20.06
C GLU A 19 1.60 0.71 -20.51
N LYS A 20 1.10 1.55 -19.60
CA LYS A 20 0.75 2.96 -19.87
C LYS A 20 1.95 3.90 -19.82
N MET A 21 3.11 3.47 -19.33
CA MET A 21 4.32 4.30 -19.28
C MET A 21 4.84 4.59 -20.66
N THR A 22 5.40 5.78 -20.82
CA THR A 22 6.18 6.19 -22.00
C THR A 22 7.62 6.46 -21.61
N GLN A 23 8.55 6.26 -22.56
CA GLN A 23 9.99 6.46 -22.37
C GLN A 23 10.58 5.60 -21.23
N ALA A 24 9.99 4.45 -20.96
CA ALA A 24 10.38 3.60 -19.85
C ALA A 24 11.79 3.02 -20.04
N LYS A 25 12.64 3.21 -19.04
CA LYS A 25 13.97 2.62 -18.92
C LYS A 25 13.96 1.61 -17.78
N GLU A 26 14.47 0.42 -18.04
CA GLU A 26 14.58 -0.64 -17.05
C GLU A 26 15.92 -0.60 -16.31
N THR A 27 15.86 -0.73 -14.99
CA THR A 27 17.03 -0.93 -14.13
C THR A 27 16.78 -2.13 -13.22
N LYS A 28 17.71 -3.08 -13.17
CA LYS A 28 17.59 -4.29 -12.33
C LYS A 28 18.45 -4.16 -11.09
N MET A 29 17.84 -4.26 -9.92
CA MET A 29 18.51 -4.20 -8.62
C MET A 29 17.81 -5.11 -7.61
N ALA A 30 18.57 -5.81 -6.76
CA ALA A 30 18.05 -6.67 -5.69
C ALA A 30 16.96 -7.66 -6.14
N GLY A 31 17.05 -8.21 -7.36
CA GLY A 31 16.06 -9.11 -7.93
C GLY A 31 14.78 -8.47 -8.44
N MET A 32 14.67 -7.15 -8.39
CA MET A 32 13.53 -6.36 -8.86
C MET A 32 13.89 -5.63 -10.16
N THR A 33 12.86 -5.35 -10.99
CA THR A 33 13.00 -4.50 -12.18
C THR A 33 12.25 -3.19 -11.95
N PHE A 34 12.96 -2.09 -11.96
CA PHE A 34 12.46 -0.73 -11.83
C PHE A 34 12.26 -0.13 -13.22
N PHE A 35 11.07 0.42 -13.47
CA PHE A 35 10.70 1.09 -14.72
C PHE A 35 10.65 2.58 -14.47
N GLU A 36 11.69 3.31 -14.88
CA GLU A 36 11.78 4.77 -14.79
C GLU A 36 11.26 5.38 -16.11
N GLY A 37 10.32 6.31 -16.05
CA GLY A 37 9.73 6.93 -17.23
C GLY A 37 8.59 7.87 -16.88
N THR A 38 7.71 8.14 -17.88
CA THR A 38 6.58 9.04 -17.71
C THR A 38 5.27 8.26 -17.69
N LEU A 39 4.42 8.50 -16.69
CA LEU A 39 3.08 7.97 -16.57
C LEU A 39 2.10 9.13 -16.29
N CYS A 40 1.03 9.26 -17.07
CA CYS A 40 0.04 10.35 -16.94
C CYS A 40 0.69 11.76 -16.85
N GLY A 41 1.78 11.97 -17.60
CA GLY A 41 2.50 13.25 -17.64
C GLY A 41 3.44 13.51 -16.46
N ARG A 42 3.68 12.53 -15.59
CA ARG A 42 4.59 12.64 -14.43
C ARG A 42 5.77 11.71 -14.53
N ASP A 43 6.91 12.15 -14.01
CA ASP A 43 8.10 11.33 -13.90
C ASP A 43 7.93 10.34 -12.75
N VAL A 44 7.98 9.06 -13.05
CA VAL A 44 7.71 7.99 -12.09
C VAL A 44 8.74 6.88 -12.17
N VAL A 45 8.88 6.14 -11.08
CA VAL A 45 9.48 4.80 -11.07
C VAL A 45 8.41 3.81 -10.63
N VAL A 46 8.01 2.90 -11.52
CA VAL A 46 7.06 1.82 -11.22
C VAL A 46 7.83 0.53 -10.99
N VAL A 47 7.52 -0.19 -9.93
CA VAL A 47 8.23 -1.42 -9.56
C VAL A 47 7.31 -2.43 -8.88
N ARG A 48 7.56 -3.72 -9.16
CA ARG A 48 7.04 -4.83 -8.37
C ARG A 48 8.05 -5.19 -7.29
N SER A 49 7.69 -5.02 -6.02
CA SER A 49 8.58 -5.35 -4.90
C SER A 49 8.73 -6.86 -4.66
N GLY A 50 7.69 -7.64 -4.93
CA GLY A 50 7.47 -8.96 -4.35
C GLY A 50 6.73 -8.85 -3.00
N ILE A 51 6.12 -9.96 -2.58
CA ILE A 51 5.29 -10.04 -1.38
C ILE A 51 6.16 -10.01 -0.11
N GLY A 52 5.65 -9.34 0.92
CA GLY A 52 6.20 -9.35 2.27
C GLY A 52 7.09 -8.15 2.61
N LYS A 53 7.24 -7.94 3.91
CA LYS A 53 7.85 -6.73 4.48
C LYS A 53 9.31 -6.51 4.07
N VAL A 54 10.11 -7.59 3.97
CA VAL A 54 11.53 -7.48 3.59
C VAL A 54 11.66 -7.03 2.14
N ASN A 55 10.89 -7.61 1.21
CA ASN A 55 10.89 -7.23 -0.19
C ASN A 55 10.49 -5.75 -0.36
N MET A 56 9.41 -5.36 0.32
CA MET A 56 8.93 -3.99 0.29
C MET A 56 9.94 -3.00 0.87
N ALA A 57 10.57 -3.32 2.00
CA ALA A 57 11.57 -2.44 2.63
C ALA A 57 12.79 -2.22 1.72
N VAL A 58 13.31 -3.30 1.11
CA VAL A 58 14.41 -3.21 0.14
C VAL A 58 14.02 -2.36 -1.07
N CYS A 59 12.82 -2.59 -1.61
CA CYS A 59 12.29 -1.83 -2.75
C CYS A 59 12.19 -0.33 -2.44
N ALA A 60 11.54 0.03 -1.33
CA ALA A 60 11.36 1.42 -0.91
C ALA A 60 12.72 2.11 -0.65
N GLN A 61 13.69 1.40 -0.04
CA GLN A 61 15.02 1.97 0.19
C GLN A 61 15.79 2.19 -1.12
N ILE A 62 15.63 1.33 -2.13
CA ILE A 62 16.23 1.56 -3.46
C ILE A 62 15.59 2.78 -4.13
N LEU A 63 14.27 2.94 -4.06
CA LEU A 63 13.57 4.11 -4.58
C LEU A 63 14.06 5.40 -3.92
N ALA A 64 14.22 5.40 -2.61
CA ALA A 64 14.73 6.54 -1.86
C ALA A 64 16.20 6.85 -2.18
N GLY A 65 17.08 5.85 -2.10
CA GLY A 65 18.53 6.05 -2.14
C GLY A 65 19.15 6.06 -3.54
N HIS A 66 18.55 5.38 -4.52
CA HIS A 66 19.07 5.28 -5.89
C HIS A 66 18.28 6.15 -6.87
N PHE A 67 16.96 6.10 -6.83
CA PHE A 67 16.10 6.89 -7.73
C PHE A 67 15.74 8.27 -7.17
N HIS A 68 16.04 8.53 -5.89
CA HIS A 68 15.80 9.81 -5.22
C HIS A 68 14.34 10.28 -5.36
N VAL A 69 13.40 9.35 -5.19
CA VAL A 69 11.99 9.69 -5.28
C VAL A 69 11.59 10.64 -4.15
N GLU A 70 10.73 11.60 -4.47
CA GLU A 70 10.26 12.61 -3.51
C GLU A 70 8.93 12.21 -2.85
N GLN A 71 8.24 11.21 -3.39
CA GLN A 71 6.98 10.68 -2.87
C GLN A 71 6.92 9.17 -3.11
N LEU A 72 6.24 8.44 -2.21
CA LEU A 72 6.00 7.01 -2.35
C LEU A 72 4.49 6.71 -2.32
N ILE A 73 4.02 6.00 -3.33
CA ILE A 73 2.66 5.47 -3.43
C ILE A 73 2.75 3.95 -3.44
N ASN A 74 2.19 3.29 -2.42
CA ASN A 74 2.04 1.85 -2.44
C ASN A 74 0.59 1.50 -2.78
N THR A 75 0.41 0.84 -3.91
CA THR A 75 -0.90 0.41 -4.41
C THR A 75 -1.02 -1.10 -4.38
N GLY A 76 -2.21 -1.62 -4.12
CA GLY A 76 -2.45 -3.05 -4.08
C GLY A 76 -3.80 -3.40 -3.47
N ILE A 77 -3.95 -4.66 -3.11
CA ILE A 77 -5.16 -5.21 -2.52
C ILE A 77 -4.98 -5.54 -1.03
N ALA A 78 -6.09 -5.72 -0.31
CA ALA A 78 -6.10 -6.04 1.10
C ALA A 78 -7.39 -6.74 1.53
N GLY A 79 -7.32 -7.47 2.64
CA GLY A 79 -8.48 -7.99 3.34
C GLY A 79 -9.11 -6.95 4.28
N SER A 80 -10.44 -6.82 4.25
CA SER A 80 -11.17 -5.89 5.10
C SER A 80 -11.24 -6.37 6.56
N LEU A 81 -10.89 -5.48 7.48
CA LEU A 81 -11.09 -5.67 8.92
C LEU A 81 -12.39 -5.02 9.43
N CYS A 82 -13.07 -4.25 8.60
CA CYS A 82 -14.30 -3.54 8.92
C CYS A 82 -15.48 -4.11 8.14
N ASN A 83 -16.57 -4.44 8.81
CA ASN A 83 -17.74 -5.06 8.15
C ASN A 83 -18.45 -4.11 7.17
N GLU A 84 -18.35 -2.81 7.38
CA GLU A 84 -18.94 -1.77 6.54
C GLU A 84 -18.21 -1.58 5.21
N ILE A 85 -16.96 -2.03 5.12
CA ILE A 85 -16.15 -1.91 3.91
C ILE A 85 -16.37 -3.16 3.04
N ASN A 86 -16.86 -2.99 1.83
CA ASN A 86 -17.18 -4.07 0.92
C ASN A 86 -16.01 -4.42 -0.01
N ILE A 87 -16.08 -5.62 -0.60
CA ILE A 87 -15.16 -6.02 -1.66
C ILE A 87 -15.30 -5.04 -2.82
N GLY A 88 -14.17 -4.54 -3.32
CA GLY A 88 -14.08 -3.50 -4.34
C GLY A 88 -13.94 -2.08 -3.80
N ASP A 89 -14.33 -1.81 -2.54
CA ASP A 89 -14.12 -0.51 -1.90
C ASP A 89 -12.61 -0.21 -1.72
N ILE A 90 -12.29 1.07 -1.57
CA ILE A 90 -10.91 1.54 -1.38
C ILE A 90 -10.66 1.99 0.06
N VAL A 91 -9.53 1.58 0.62
CA VAL A 91 -8.97 2.13 1.86
C VAL A 91 -7.71 2.91 1.55
N ILE A 92 -7.67 4.18 1.97
CA ILE A 92 -6.50 5.07 1.91
C ILE A 92 -5.94 5.19 3.32
N SER A 93 -4.66 4.92 3.49
CA SER A 93 -4.03 4.96 4.82
C SER A 93 -4.01 6.36 5.41
N THR A 94 -4.44 6.52 6.66
CA THR A 94 -4.04 7.67 7.49
C THR A 94 -2.73 7.39 8.20
N ASN A 95 -2.50 6.13 8.53
CA ASN A 95 -1.26 5.61 9.08
C ASN A 95 -1.15 4.11 8.81
N ALA A 96 0.06 3.58 9.00
CA ALA A 96 0.33 2.15 8.89
C ALA A 96 1.13 1.65 10.10
N ILE A 97 0.85 0.41 10.56
CA ILE A 97 1.54 -0.23 11.69
C ILE A 97 1.77 -1.71 11.37
N GLN A 98 2.88 -2.27 11.88
CA GLN A 98 3.19 -3.69 11.75
C GLN A 98 2.48 -4.49 12.85
N HIS A 99 1.43 -5.24 12.50
CA HIS A 99 0.64 -6.00 13.48
C HIS A 99 1.36 -7.25 14.03
N ASP A 100 2.33 -7.75 13.31
CA ASP A 100 3.14 -8.92 13.66
C ASP A 100 4.45 -8.58 14.38
N MET A 101 4.71 -7.28 14.64
CA MET A 101 5.79 -6.86 15.52
C MET A 101 5.37 -7.14 16.97
N ASP A 102 6.03 -8.09 17.60
CA ASP A 102 5.75 -8.50 18.98
C ASP A 102 7.03 -8.52 19.83
N ALA A 103 7.11 -7.55 20.72
CA ALA A 103 8.14 -7.45 21.74
C ALA A 103 7.53 -7.40 23.16
N THR A 104 6.34 -7.98 23.33
CA THR A 104 5.60 -8.01 24.61
C THR A 104 6.40 -8.70 25.73
N GLY A 105 7.22 -9.68 25.40
CA GLY A 105 8.13 -10.31 26.35
C GLY A 105 9.14 -9.36 27.00
N PHE A 106 9.35 -8.18 26.41
CA PHE A 106 10.18 -7.11 26.96
C PHE A 106 9.35 -5.92 27.51
N GLY A 107 8.02 -6.09 27.63
CA GLY A 107 7.11 -5.08 28.17
C GLY A 107 6.63 -4.02 27.17
N TYR A 108 6.87 -4.19 25.88
CA TYR A 108 6.29 -3.33 24.85
C TYR A 108 4.87 -3.76 24.49
N GLU A 109 4.06 -2.84 24.00
CA GLU A 109 2.78 -3.19 23.38
C GLU A 109 3.01 -3.84 22.01
N ARG A 110 2.05 -4.64 21.53
CA ARG A 110 2.08 -5.20 20.17
C ARG A 110 2.12 -4.08 19.13
N GLY A 111 2.90 -4.29 18.06
CA GLY A 111 3.12 -3.31 17.01
C GLY A 111 4.21 -2.27 17.35
N VAL A 112 4.66 -2.20 18.59
CA VAL A 112 5.74 -1.29 18.98
C VAL A 112 7.10 -1.89 18.60
N ILE A 113 7.87 -1.14 17.82
CA ILE A 113 9.24 -1.48 17.43
C ILE A 113 10.17 -0.97 18.55
N PRO A 114 10.87 -1.86 19.27
CA PRO A 114 11.74 -1.45 20.37
C PRO A 114 12.81 -0.44 19.94
N GLN A 115 13.05 0.55 20.78
CA GLN A 115 14.08 1.58 20.58
C GLN A 115 13.88 2.48 19.34
N MET A 116 12.76 2.38 18.64
CA MET A 116 12.35 3.37 17.63
C MET A 116 11.51 4.48 18.28
N GLU A 117 11.69 5.68 17.79
CA GLU A 117 10.91 6.85 18.22
C GLU A 117 9.42 6.70 17.84
N GLN A 118 9.14 6.03 16.71
CA GLN A 118 7.80 5.88 16.18
C GLN A 118 7.60 4.46 15.65
N SER A 119 6.41 3.91 15.85
CA SER A 119 6.00 2.58 15.35
C SER A 119 4.71 2.61 14.53
N CYS A 120 3.98 3.72 14.61
CA CYS A 120 2.82 4.02 13.78
C CYS A 120 3.21 5.14 12.81
N PHE A 121 3.27 4.85 11.52
CA PHE A 121 3.79 5.76 10.50
C PHE A 121 2.63 6.46 9.79
N TYR A 122 2.59 7.80 9.89
CA TYR A 122 1.50 8.62 9.36
C TYR A 122 1.73 8.95 7.89
N ALA A 123 0.69 8.74 7.08
CA ALA A 123 0.70 9.11 5.69
C ALA A 123 0.58 10.63 5.51
N ASP A 124 1.02 11.13 4.36
CA ASP A 124 0.97 12.55 4.04
C ASP A 124 -0.47 13.02 3.77
N GLU A 125 -0.90 14.09 4.45
CA GLU A 125 -2.28 14.58 4.37
C GLU A 125 -2.65 15.06 2.95
N SER A 126 -1.70 15.62 2.20
CA SER A 126 -1.93 16.06 0.82
C SER A 126 -2.12 14.89 -0.12
N LEU A 127 -1.34 13.81 0.06
CA LEU A 127 -1.49 12.57 -0.70
C LEU A 127 -2.79 11.83 -0.34
N ILE A 128 -3.21 11.84 0.93
CA ILE A 128 -4.51 11.29 1.35
C ILE A 128 -5.65 12.03 0.65
N ALA A 129 -5.64 13.36 0.71
CA ALA A 129 -6.68 14.19 0.08
C ALA A 129 -6.71 14.00 -1.44
N LEU A 130 -5.54 13.95 -2.08
CA LEU A 130 -5.40 13.70 -3.51
C LEU A 130 -5.98 12.33 -3.90
N ALA A 131 -5.61 11.27 -3.18
CA ALA A 131 -6.09 9.92 -3.42
C ALA A 131 -7.60 9.80 -3.24
N LYS A 132 -8.16 10.43 -2.20
CA LYS A 132 -9.61 10.45 -1.96
C LYS A 132 -10.35 11.15 -3.09
N ASN A 133 -9.93 12.34 -3.48
CA ASN A 133 -10.54 13.10 -4.57
C ASN A 133 -10.46 12.35 -5.91
N ALA A 134 -9.31 11.75 -6.19
CA ALA A 134 -9.11 10.93 -7.39
C ALA A 134 -10.05 9.71 -7.40
N CYS A 135 -10.18 8.99 -6.28
CA CYS A 135 -11.07 7.85 -6.17
C CYS A 135 -12.53 8.24 -6.44
N GLU A 136 -13.02 9.31 -5.81
CA GLU A 136 -14.39 9.81 -5.97
C GLU A 136 -14.71 10.23 -7.43
N LYS A 137 -13.70 10.65 -8.20
CA LYS A 137 -13.86 10.98 -9.63
C LYS A 137 -14.02 9.75 -10.52
N VAL A 138 -13.19 8.72 -10.33
CA VAL A 138 -13.05 7.61 -11.29
C VAL A 138 -13.69 6.31 -10.86
N ASN A 139 -14.05 6.16 -9.59
CA ASN A 139 -14.63 4.96 -8.99
C ASN A 139 -15.97 5.30 -8.30
N GLN A 140 -16.96 5.75 -9.07
CA GLN A 140 -18.24 6.24 -8.54
C GLN A 140 -19.19 5.14 -8.06
N ASP A 141 -18.87 3.90 -8.36
CA ASP A 141 -19.65 2.69 -8.02
C ASP A 141 -19.21 2.03 -6.71
N ILE A 142 -18.18 2.55 -6.05
CA ILE A 142 -17.63 2.05 -4.78
C ILE A 142 -17.45 3.18 -3.76
N HIS A 143 -17.14 2.78 -2.51
CA HIS A 143 -16.85 3.73 -1.44
C HIS A 143 -15.35 3.87 -1.20
N VAL A 144 -14.95 5.04 -0.71
CA VAL A 144 -13.59 5.31 -0.26
C VAL A 144 -13.58 5.58 1.24
N PHE A 145 -12.72 4.87 1.94
CA PHE A 145 -12.50 4.99 3.37
C PHE A 145 -11.08 5.49 3.65
N THR A 146 -10.91 6.21 4.74
CA THR A 146 -9.59 6.64 5.22
C THR A 146 -9.38 6.11 6.62
N GLY A 147 -8.24 5.46 6.89
CA GLY A 147 -7.97 4.91 8.20
C GLY A 147 -6.66 4.13 8.27
N ARG A 148 -6.49 3.39 9.37
CA ARG A 148 -5.29 2.61 9.62
C ARG A 148 -5.22 1.37 8.73
N VAL A 149 -4.04 1.15 8.12
CA VAL A 149 -3.65 -0.09 7.47
C VAL A 149 -2.74 -0.87 8.42
N VAL A 150 -2.98 -2.18 8.59
CA VAL A 150 -2.12 -3.02 9.42
C VAL A 150 -1.43 -4.07 8.55
N SER A 151 -0.10 -4.20 8.70
CA SER A 151 0.72 -5.06 7.85
C SER A 151 1.41 -6.14 8.65
N GLY A 152 1.55 -7.33 8.05
CA GLY A 152 2.34 -8.43 8.61
C GLY A 152 2.66 -9.48 7.56
N ASP A 153 3.69 -10.30 7.76
CA ASP A 153 4.06 -11.37 6.84
C ASP A 153 3.10 -12.59 6.99
N GLN A 154 1.78 -12.32 6.94
CA GLN A 154 0.72 -13.29 7.14
C GLN A 154 -0.49 -12.97 6.25
N PHE A 155 -1.00 -13.97 5.53
CA PHE A 155 -2.32 -13.88 4.90
C PHE A 155 -3.40 -14.17 5.98
N ILE A 156 -4.24 -13.18 6.26
CA ILE A 156 -5.27 -13.29 7.31
C ILE A 156 -6.55 -13.89 6.72
N SER A 157 -6.89 -15.10 7.18
CA SER A 157 -8.06 -15.88 6.73
C SER A 157 -8.80 -16.57 7.88
N LYS A 158 -8.59 -16.13 9.12
CA LYS A 158 -9.24 -16.69 10.32
C LYS A 158 -9.96 -15.63 11.11
N ASP A 159 -11.22 -15.88 11.45
CA ASP A 159 -12.08 -14.94 12.19
C ASP A 159 -11.47 -14.51 13.53
N GLU A 160 -10.80 -15.45 14.25
CA GLU A 160 -10.16 -15.13 15.52
C GLU A 160 -9.02 -14.14 15.35
N VAL A 161 -8.20 -14.30 14.28
CA VAL A 161 -7.08 -13.41 13.99
C VAL A 161 -7.60 -12.04 13.55
N LYS A 162 -8.60 -12.01 12.66
CA LYS A 162 -9.28 -10.78 12.26
C LYS A 162 -9.78 -10.00 13.48
N LYS A 163 -10.50 -10.69 14.39
CA LYS A 163 -11.02 -10.07 15.62
C LYS A 163 -9.90 -9.50 16.49
N ASP A 164 -8.83 -10.25 16.70
CA ASP A 164 -7.66 -9.79 17.46
C ASP A 164 -7.03 -8.54 16.84
N LEU A 165 -6.88 -8.50 15.51
CA LEU A 165 -6.35 -7.34 14.81
C LEU A 165 -7.24 -6.10 14.96
N VAL A 166 -8.56 -6.27 14.88
CA VAL A 166 -9.53 -5.18 15.09
C VAL A 166 -9.45 -4.65 16.50
N GLU A 167 -9.49 -5.53 17.51
CA GLU A 167 -9.47 -5.14 18.93
C GLU A 167 -8.14 -4.48 19.34
N THR A 168 -7.01 -4.99 18.82
CA THR A 168 -5.68 -4.49 19.19
C THR A 168 -5.28 -3.24 18.41
N PHE A 169 -5.53 -3.20 17.11
CA PHE A 169 -4.96 -2.16 16.23
C PHE A 169 -6.00 -1.20 15.66
N GLN A 170 -7.29 -1.53 15.70
CA GLN A 170 -8.36 -0.72 15.10
C GLN A 170 -8.10 -0.41 13.61
N GLY A 171 -7.53 -1.37 12.88
CA GLY A 171 -7.26 -1.27 11.45
C GLY A 171 -8.52 -1.38 10.61
N LEU A 172 -8.55 -0.71 9.45
CA LEU A 172 -9.62 -0.85 8.47
C LEU A 172 -9.38 -2.02 7.51
N CYS A 173 -8.12 -2.29 7.19
CA CYS A 173 -7.72 -3.43 6.36
C CYS A 173 -6.34 -3.96 6.76
N THR A 174 -6.06 -5.19 6.31
CA THR A 174 -4.80 -5.90 6.55
C THR A 174 -4.17 -6.37 5.24
N GLU A 175 -2.86 -6.29 5.16
CA GLU A 175 -2.04 -6.67 4.01
C GLU A 175 -0.60 -6.98 4.46
N MET A 176 0.36 -7.09 3.54
CA MET A 176 1.67 -7.64 3.90
C MET A 176 2.86 -6.68 3.67
N GLU A 177 2.67 -5.43 3.27
CA GLU A 177 3.75 -4.54 2.80
C GLU A 177 3.69 -3.10 3.32
N GLY A 178 2.50 -2.51 3.41
CA GLY A 178 2.31 -1.07 3.54
C GLY A 178 3.04 -0.44 4.73
N ALA A 179 3.03 -1.09 5.89
CA ALA A 179 3.73 -0.57 7.06
C ALA A 179 5.26 -0.66 6.93
N ALA A 180 5.78 -1.63 6.16
CA ALA A 180 7.22 -1.70 5.88
C ALA A 180 7.67 -0.57 4.95
N MET A 181 6.90 -0.27 3.90
CA MET A 181 7.15 0.91 3.05
C MET A 181 7.04 2.19 3.87
N ALA A 182 5.99 2.32 4.70
CA ALA A 182 5.76 3.49 5.55
C ALA A 182 6.92 3.73 6.53
N GLN A 183 7.48 2.66 7.13
CA GLN A 183 8.65 2.75 8.00
C GLN A 183 9.88 3.26 7.24
N VAL A 184 10.14 2.72 6.04
CA VAL A 184 11.28 3.18 5.20
C VAL A 184 11.07 4.63 4.75
N ALA A 185 9.85 5.01 4.38
CA ALA A 185 9.51 6.39 4.02
C ALA A 185 9.77 7.35 5.19
N TRP A 186 9.34 6.99 6.40
CA TRP A 186 9.60 7.76 7.61
C TRP A 186 11.10 7.91 7.91
N LEU A 187 11.86 6.81 7.82
CA LEU A 187 13.32 6.84 8.02
C LEU A 187 14.06 7.74 7.02
N ASN A 188 13.54 7.86 5.79
CA ASN A 188 14.10 8.69 4.73
C ASN A 188 13.41 10.07 4.61
N GLN A 189 12.42 10.38 5.47
CA GLN A 189 11.65 11.63 5.46
C GLN A 189 10.95 11.90 4.12
N ILE A 190 10.44 10.85 3.49
CA ILE A 190 9.72 10.91 2.22
C ILE A 190 8.22 10.81 2.50
N PRO A 191 7.36 11.75 2.00
CA PRO A 191 5.92 11.65 2.09
C PRO A 191 5.42 10.39 1.36
N PHE A 192 4.42 9.73 1.94
CA PHE A 192 3.88 8.49 1.39
C PHE A 192 2.36 8.37 1.59
N VAL A 193 1.76 7.48 0.82
CA VAL A 193 0.40 6.96 1.03
C VAL A 193 0.34 5.48 0.67
N VAL A 194 -0.47 4.72 1.41
CA VAL A 194 -0.83 3.33 1.09
C VAL A 194 -2.28 3.31 0.62
N ILE A 195 -2.53 2.72 -0.54
CA ILE A 195 -3.85 2.60 -1.17
C ILE A 195 -4.16 1.11 -1.31
N ARG A 196 -5.32 0.70 -0.84
CA ARG A 196 -5.74 -0.70 -0.89
C ARG A 196 -7.16 -0.83 -1.43
N ALA A 197 -7.32 -1.63 -2.48
CA ALA A 197 -8.64 -2.09 -2.90
C ALA A 197 -8.97 -3.40 -2.16
N ILE A 198 -10.17 -3.49 -1.64
CA ILE A 198 -10.55 -4.65 -0.84
C ILE A 198 -10.87 -5.83 -1.77
N SER A 199 -10.12 -6.91 -1.62
CA SER A 199 -10.28 -8.17 -2.36
C SER A 199 -11.08 -9.22 -1.59
N ASP A 200 -11.07 -9.16 -0.27
CA ASP A 200 -11.65 -10.15 0.62
C ASP A 200 -12.00 -9.56 2.00
N LYS A 201 -12.62 -10.36 2.85
CA LYS A 201 -13.04 -9.94 4.20
C LYS A 201 -12.07 -10.32 5.31
N ALA A 202 -10.87 -10.81 5.00
CA ALA A 202 -9.88 -11.27 5.98
C ALA A 202 -10.44 -12.30 6.99
N ASP A 203 -11.37 -13.14 6.57
CA ASP A 203 -12.05 -14.17 7.37
C ASP A 203 -12.02 -15.52 6.65
N HIS A 204 -12.84 -16.47 7.07
CA HIS A 204 -12.90 -17.82 6.49
C HIS A 204 -13.28 -17.85 4.99
N SER A 205 -13.86 -16.77 4.43
CA SER A 205 -14.14 -16.66 3.00
C SER A 205 -12.96 -16.12 2.19
N ALA A 206 -11.92 -15.58 2.82
CA ALA A 206 -10.87 -14.79 2.21
C ALA A 206 -10.19 -15.46 1.00
N GLU A 207 -9.89 -16.76 1.07
CA GLU A 207 -9.22 -17.47 -0.03
C GLU A 207 -10.09 -17.53 -1.30
N VAL A 208 -11.41 -17.70 -1.14
CA VAL A 208 -12.36 -17.74 -2.26
C VAL A 208 -12.58 -16.34 -2.82
N ASP A 209 -12.86 -15.37 -1.93
CA ASP A 209 -13.10 -13.97 -2.30
C ASP A 209 -11.90 -13.37 -3.03
N TYR A 210 -10.69 -13.60 -2.50
CA TYR A 210 -9.45 -13.15 -3.12
C TYR A 210 -9.33 -13.61 -4.57
N SER A 211 -9.51 -14.91 -4.83
CA SER A 211 -9.37 -15.49 -6.18
C SER A 211 -10.43 -14.99 -7.16
N GLU A 212 -11.62 -14.61 -6.66
CA GLU A 212 -12.74 -14.15 -7.49
C GLU A 212 -12.65 -12.65 -7.80
N PHE A 213 -12.22 -11.82 -6.81
CA PHE A 213 -12.35 -10.36 -6.89
C PHE A 213 -11.04 -9.61 -7.08
N GLU A 214 -9.87 -10.27 -7.03
CA GLU A 214 -8.55 -9.66 -7.18
C GLU A 214 -8.46 -8.74 -8.40
N ALA A 215 -8.84 -9.23 -9.58
CA ALA A 215 -8.70 -8.47 -10.82
C ALA A 215 -9.53 -7.17 -10.83
N LYS A 216 -10.75 -7.21 -10.28
CA LYS A 216 -11.62 -6.03 -10.20
C LYS A 216 -11.11 -5.02 -9.18
N ALA A 217 -10.62 -5.50 -8.04
CA ALA A 217 -10.03 -4.66 -7.02
C ALA A 217 -8.79 -3.91 -7.55
N ILE A 218 -7.92 -4.61 -8.30
CA ILE A 218 -6.74 -4.02 -8.95
C ILE A 218 -7.16 -2.94 -9.96
N GLU A 219 -8.20 -3.16 -10.75
CA GLU A 219 -8.68 -2.17 -11.72
C GLU A 219 -9.03 -0.84 -11.04
N HIS A 220 -9.72 -0.88 -9.89
CA HIS A 220 -10.05 0.32 -9.11
C HIS A 220 -8.80 1.05 -8.61
N SER A 221 -7.82 0.31 -8.08
CA SER A 221 -6.54 0.88 -7.65
C SER A 221 -5.77 1.56 -8.79
N VAL A 222 -5.70 0.91 -9.96
CA VAL A 222 -4.98 1.45 -11.13
C VAL A 222 -5.64 2.73 -11.65
N LYS A 223 -6.98 2.77 -11.75
CA LYS A 223 -7.71 3.98 -12.15
C LYS A 223 -7.43 5.13 -11.18
N LEU A 224 -7.47 4.84 -9.88
CA LEU A 224 -7.20 5.82 -8.85
C LEU A 224 -5.78 6.40 -8.96
N VAL A 225 -4.76 5.54 -9.06
CA VAL A 225 -3.35 5.98 -9.17
C VAL A 225 -3.14 6.84 -10.42
N CYS A 226 -3.68 6.44 -11.58
CA CYS A 226 -3.59 7.26 -12.79
C CYS A 226 -4.23 8.64 -12.60
N GLN A 227 -5.42 8.71 -11.99
CA GLN A 227 -6.10 9.98 -11.73
C GLN A 227 -5.34 10.84 -10.72
N MET A 228 -4.74 10.25 -9.68
CA MET A 228 -3.86 10.99 -8.78
C MET A 228 -2.73 11.69 -9.54
N LEU A 229 -2.06 10.98 -10.45
CA LEU A 229 -0.95 11.53 -11.23
C LEU A 229 -1.41 12.67 -12.16
N GLU A 230 -2.61 12.58 -12.72
CA GLU A 230 -3.20 13.66 -13.53
C GLU A 230 -3.55 14.90 -12.69
N ASP A 231 -4.02 14.68 -11.46
CA ASP A 231 -4.48 15.75 -10.56
C ASP A 231 -3.31 16.41 -9.76
N ILE A 232 -2.12 15.83 -9.74
CA ILE A 232 -0.95 16.46 -9.14
C ILE A 232 -0.65 17.75 -9.92
N ALA A 233 -0.66 18.90 -9.22
CA ALA A 233 -0.48 20.22 -9.82
C ALA A 233 0.98 20.52 -10.21
#